data_2e961da2c4ff7f8ef06cd6efa711aeea
#
_entry.id   2e961da2c4ff7f8ef06cd6efa711aeea
#
_cell.length_a   1.000
_cell.length_b   1.000
_cell.length_c   1.000
_cell.angle_alpha   90.00
_cell.angle_beta   90.00
_cell.angle_gamma   90.00
#
_symmetry.space_group_name_H-M   'P 1'
#
loop_
_entity.id
_entity.type
_entity.pdbx_description
1 polymer ?
#
loop_
_entity_poly.entity_id
_entity_poly.type
_entity_poly.pdbx_seq_one_letter_code
_entity_poly.pdbx_strand_id
1 'polypeptide(L)'
;MGTKQDQTKKILKKLSKEEIGRITLELSKIPLFKASEAVILTEEHRAVMVKQISEKYEEIFKLAKLDYINDENLKDTPMRVASMYINELMIGRYSSAPRIEAFPANYYNIIQQDMAYDNSDMLYAEKAAKDIHIKLDEITEKFYKYSDIDPVISNLLLKEADKLLTELMEHEERFLQKVSNRSMVVKTVDVNSLCSHHFIPFVSTDEKDSRAVIAYVPRLGSDKALLGISKLQRIMDYFGRRPQLQETLNWQIKTFISLILRSQNVMVSFHNIVHYCEKTRGVESHCGTTSSSEYSGLYNKQEYRDLAFSLIK
;
A
#
# COMPACT_ATOMS: atom_id res chain seq x y z
N MET A 1 0.25 26.78 -6.73
CA MET A 1 1.23 25.78 -6.20
C MET A 1 2.16 25.41 -7.34
N GLY A 2 3.50 25.45 -7.15
CA GLY A 2 4.46 25.01 -8.18
C GLY A 2 4.39 23.50 -8.40
N THR A 3 4.70 23.06 -9.63
CA THR A 3 4.74 21.63 -9.97
C THR A 3 5.83 20.88 -9.20
N LYS A 4 5.75 19.55 -9.11
CA LYS A 4 6.81 18.70 -8.52
C LYS A 4 8.16 18.90 -9.23
N GLN A 5 8.13 19.15 -10.54
CA GLN A 5 9.30 19.53 -11.34
C GLN A 5 9.91 20.84 -10.85
N ASP A 6 9.09 21.87 -10.58
CA ASP A 6 9.59 23.19 -10.11
C ASP A 6 10.24 23.07 -8.73
N GLN A 7 9.67 22.23 -7.84
CA GLN A 7 10.27 21.92 -6.53
C GLN A 7 11.63 21.26 -6.73
N THR A 8 11.74 20.28 -7.60
CA THR A 8 13.01 19.60 -7.93
C THR A 8 14.06 20.59 -8.45
N LYS A 9 13.68 21.45 -9.42
CA LYS A 9 14.58 22.49 -9.95
C LYS A 9 15.07 23.46 -8.85
N LYS A 10 14.20 23.82 -7.90
CA LYS A 10 14.57 24.68 -6.75
C LYS A 10 15.57 23.99 -5.81
N ILE A 11 15.39 22.71 -5.52
CA ILE A 11 16.31 21.93 -4.69
C ILE A 11 17.67 21.85 -5.37
N LEU A 12 17.72 21.44 -6.64
CA LEU A 12 18.98 21.32 -7.41
C LEU A 12 19.76 22.62 -7.48
N LYS A 13 19.09 23.79 -7.57
CA LYS A 13 19.76 25.10 -7.58
C LYS A 13 20.42 25.47 -6.24
N LYS A 14 20.02 24.87 -5.13
CA LYS A 14 20.59 25.10 -3.79
C LYS A 14 21.79 24.21 -3.51
N LEU A 15 21.92 23.09 -4.20
CA LEU A 15 22.99 22.12 -3.99
C LEU A 15 24.26 22.55 -4.73
N SER A 16 25.39 22.52 -4.04
CA SER A 16 26.72 22.66 -4.65
C SER A 16 27.09 21.43 -5.50
N LYS A 17 28.11 21.58 -6.36
CA LYS A 17 28.62 20.44 -7.12
C LYS A 17 29.16 19.32 -6.24
N GLU A 18 29.75 19.66 -5.10
CA GLU A 18 30.29 18.72 -4.14
C GLU A 18 29.17 17.92 -3.44
N GLU A 19 28.09 18.60 -3.05
CA GLU A 19 26.92 17.97 -2.46
C GLU A 19 26.23 17.02 -3.45
N ILE A 20 26.06 17.43 -4.70
CA ILE A 20 25.53 16.57 -5.77
C ILE A 20 26.43 15.33 -5.95
N GLY A 21 27.74 15.51 -5.95
CA GLY A 21 28.71 14.40 -6.05
C GLY A 21 28.60 13.42 -4.87
N ARG A 22 28.51 13.95 -3.64
CA ARG A 22 28.30 13.14 -2.43
C ARG A 22 27.00 12.34 -2.49
N ILE A 23 25.89 12.99 -2.81
CA ILE A 23 24.57 12.34 -2.92
C ILE A 23 24.58 11.29 -4.03
N THR A 24 25.24 11.55 -5.16
CA THR A 24 25.42 10.57 -6.25
C THR A 24 26.15 9.32 -5.75
N LEU A 25 27.21 9.49 -4.95
CA LEU A 25 27.94 8.38 -4.34
C LEU A 25 27.08 7.62 -3.33
N GLU A 26 26.28 8.31 -2.51
CA GLU A 26 25.34 7.69 -1.57
C GLU A 26 24.29 6.85 -2.31
N LEU A 27 23.68 7.38 -3.35
CA LEU A 27 22.71 6.66 -4.20
C LEU A 27 23.34 5.42 -4.88
N SER A 28 24.60 5.50 -5.31
CA SER A 28 25.29 4.36 -5.95
C SER A 28 25.54 3.18 -5.00
N LYS A 29 25.53 3.40 -3.69
CA LYS A 29 25.71 2.36 -2.66
C LYS A 29 24.40 1.65 -2.31
N ILE A 30 23.25 2.20 -2.69
CA ILE A 30 21.95 1.56 -2.45
C ILE A 30 21.85 0.36 -3.39
N PRO A 31 21.66 -0.86 -2.87
CA PRO A 31 21.53 -2.05 -3.70
C PRO A 31 20.24 -2.01 -4.51
N LEU A 32 20.21 -2.75 -5.62
CA LEU A 32 18.98 -2.97 -6.35
C LEU A 32 18.02 -3.81 -5.51
N PHE A 33 16.75 -3.43 -5.48
CA PHE A 33 15.70 -4.07 -4.71
C PHE A 33 14.42 -4.21 -5.55
N LYS A 34 13.50 -5.09 -5.14
CA LYS A 34 12.29 -5.38 -5.92
C LYS A 34 11.42 -4.14 -6.12
N ALA A 35 10.68 -4.11 -7.22
CA ALA A 35 9.85 -2.97 -7.58
C ALA A 35 8.81 -2.60 -6.50
N SER A 36 8.23 -3.59 -5.82
CA SER A 36 7.24 -3.42 -4.74
C SER A 36 7.83 -3.06 -3.37
N GLU A 37 9.15 -3.06 -3.22
CA GLU A 37 9.85 -2.70 -1.99
C GLU A 37 10.11 -1.19 -1.93
N ALA A 38 10.42 -0.64 -0.75
CA ALA A 38 10.64 0.79 -0.52
C ALA A 38 11.94 1.06 0.24
N VAL A 39 12.61 2.17 -0.10
CA VAL A 39 13.74 2.74 0.63
C VAL A 39 13.49 4.24 0.81
N ILE A 40 13.71 4.78 2.00
CA ILE A 40 13.52 6.21 2.21
C ILE A 40 14.68 7.00 1.61
N LEU A 41 14.30 7.99 0.81
CA LEU A 41 15.21 8.96 0.24
C LEU A 41 14.77 10.38 0.62
N THR A 42 15.71 11.21 1.00
CA THR A 42 15.46 12.64 1.22
C THR A 42 15.02 13.33 -0.07
N GLU A 43 14.50 14.55 0.03
CA GLU A 43 14.14 15.34 -1.15
C GLU A 43 15.35 15.63 -2.04
N GLU A 44 16.53 15.85 -1.43
CA GLU A 44 17.78 16.08 -2.15
C GLU A 44 18.22 14.83 -2.91
N HIS A 45 18.14 13.64 -2.30
CA HIS A 45 18.43 12.36 -2.99
C HIS A 45 17.52 12.19 -4.19
N ARG A 46 16.21 12.41 -4.04
CA ARG A 46 15.26 12.30 -5.15
C ARG A 46 15.51 13.36 -6.24
N ALA A 47 15.88 14.59 -5.85
CA ALA A 47 16.20 15.62 -6.83
C ALA A 47 17.43 15.26 -7.68
N VAL A 48 18.49 14.73 -7.06
CA VAL A 48 19.69 14.26 -7.79
C VAL A 48 19.34 13.06 -8.66
N MET A 49 18.54 12.12 -8.18
CA MET A 49 18.06 10.98 -8.97
C MET A 49 17.24 11.43 -10.19
N VAL A 50 16.32 12.39 -10.03
CA VAL A 50 15.55 12.97 -11.12
C VAL A 50 16.48 13.61 -12.16
N LYS A 51 17.52 14.35 -11.73
CA LYS A 51 18.50 14.94 -12.64
C LYS A 51 19.21 13.85 -13.47
N GLN A 52 19.72 12.79 -12.82
CA GLN A 52 20.42 11.70 -13.51
C GLN A 52 19.51 10.96 -14.51
N ILE A 53 18.26 10.71 -14.13
CA ILE A 53 17.29 10.06 -15.01
C ILE A 53 16.91 11.00 -16.18
N SER A 54 16.74 12.29 -15.92
CA SER A 54 16.50 13.28 -16.98
C SER A 54 17.60 13.28 -18.03
N GLU A 55 18.87 13.22 -17.62
CA GLU A 55 20.02 13.15 -18.53
C GLU A 55 19.95 11.87 -19.40
N LYS A 56 19.44 10.74 -18.85
CA LYS A 56 19.23 9.52 -19.66
C LYS A 56 18.05 9.65 -20.62
N TYR A 57 16.98 10.35 -20.27
CA TYR A 57 15.90 10.65 -21.21
C TYR A 57 16.36 11.55 -22.35
N GLU A 58 17.27 12.49 -22.11
CA GLU A 58 17.88 13.29 -23.18
C GLU A 58 18.68 12.40 -24.16
N GLU A 59 19.43 11.43 -23.65
CA GLU A 59 20.12 10.43 -24.48
C GLU A 59 19.14 9.61 -25.32
N ILE A 60 18.02 9.14 -24.72
CA ILE A 60 16.96 8.42 -25.43
C ILE A 60 16.36 9.27 -26.54
N PHE A 61 16.07 10.57 -26.28
CA PHE A 61 15.50 11.47 -27.28
C PHE A 61 16.45 11.68 -28.45
N LYS A 62 17.76 11.84 -28.19
CA LYS A 62 18.79 11.92 -29.25
C LYS A 62 18.80 10.65 -30.10
N LEU A 63 18.74 9.47 -29.50
CA LEU A 63 18.68 8.19 -30.21
C LEU A 63 17.40 8.07 -31.04
N ALA A 64 16.27 8.47 -30.49
CA ALA A 64 14.97 8.50 -31.16
C ALA A 64 14.82 9.62 -32.21
N LYS A 65 15.87 10.44 -32.37
CA LYS A 65 15.87 11.60 -33.32
C LYS A 65 14.78 12.65 -33.03
N LEU A 66 14.44 12.84 -31.75
CA LEU A 66 13.53 13.89 -31.28
C LEU A 66 14.34 15.15 -30.97
N ASP A 67 13.95 16.30 -31.58
CA ASP A 67 14.59 17.59 -31.34
C ASP A 67 14.03 18.26 -30.09
N TYR A 68 14.37 17.72 -28.92
CA TYR A 68 13.92 18.26 -27.63
C TYR A 68 14.60 19.59 -27.26
N ILE A 69 15.61 20.03 -28.00
CA ILE A 69 16.32 21.29 -27.73
C ILE A 69 15.54 22.46 -28.31
N ASN A 70 15.08 22.35 -29.57
CA ASN A 70 14.43 23.44 -30.31
C ASN A 70 12.89 23.31 -30.29
N ASP A 71 12.33 22.14 -30.02
CA ASP A 71 10.89 21.96 -29.85
C ASP A 71 10.45 22.41 -28.44
N GLU A 72 9.71 23.52 -28.38
CA GLU A 72 9.21 24.10 -27.13
C GLU A 72 8.33 23.12 -26.33
N ASN A 73 7.63 22.18 -26.98
CA ASN A 73 6.79 21.18 -26.32
C ASN A 73 7.63 20.09 -25.68
N LEU A 74 8.79 19.76 -26.22
CA LEU A 74 9.68 18.69 -25.73
C LEU A 74 10.79 19.19 -24.82
N LYS A 75 11.13 20.48 -24.85
CA LYS A 75 12.26 21.07 -24.12
C LYS A 75 12.41 20.66 -22.66
N ASP A 76 11.32 20.62 -21.91
CA ASP A 76 11.32 20.24 -20.49
C ASP A 76 10.88 18.78 -20.26
N THR A 77 10.56 18.03 -21.30
CA THR A 77 9.99 16.68 -21.19
C THR A 77 10.92 15.69 -20.50
N PRO A 78 12.22 15.64 -20.70
CA PRO A 78 13.13 14.76 -19.96
C PRO A 78 12.99 14.93 -18.43
N MET A 79 13.00 16.18 -17.97
CA MET A 79 12.87 16.51 -16.55
C MET A 79 11.44 16.24 -16.03
N ARG A 80 10.40 16.51 -16.83
CA ARG A 80 9.00 16.23 -16.47
C ARG A 80 8.78 14.74 -16.27
N VAL A 81 9.23 13.91 -17.20
CA VAL A 81 9.10 12.45 -17.14
C VAL A 81 9.87 11.90 -15.95
N ALA A 82 11.12 12.29 -15.75
CA ALA A 82 11.92 11.86 -14.61
C ALA A 82 11.25 12.24 -13.28
N SER A 83 10.76 13.48 -13.16
CA SER A 83 10.08 13.95 -11.94
C SER A 83 8.75 13.23 -11.70
N MET A 84 7.95 12.99 -12.74
CA MET A 84 6.70 12.23 -12.66
C MET A 84 6.94 10.84 -12.09
N TYR A 85 7.90 10.09 -12.61
CA TYR A 85 8.19 8.76 -12.08
C TYR A 85 8.68 8.79 -10.64
N ILE A 86 9.66 9.62 -10.30
CA ILE A 86 10.30 9.59 -8.96
C ILE A 86 9.44 10.24 -7.89
N ASN A 87 8.80 11.38 -8.18
CA ASN A 87 8.10 12.19 -7.17
C ASN A 87 6.58 11.97 -7.12
N GLU A 88 6.01 11.22 -8.07
CA GLU A 88 4.57 11.00 -8.15
C GLU A 88 4.23 9.51 -8.24
N LEU A 89 4.54 8.84 -9.36
CA LEU A 89 4.13 7.46 -9.60
C LEU A 89 4.86 6.44 -8.70
N MET A 90 6.11 6.71 -8.32
CA MET A 90 6.92 5.83 -7.46
C MET A 90 7.24 6.43 -6.09
N ILE A 91 6.56 7.50 -5.68
CA ILE A 91 6.89 8.18 -4.40
C ILE A 91 6.74 7.26 -3.18
N GLY A 92 5.79 6.32 -3.20
CA GLY A 92 5.63 5.33 -2.14
C GLY A 92 6.81 4.36 -1.99
N ARG A 93 7.68 4.31 -3.01
CA ARG A 93 8.95 3.57 -2.98
C ARG A 93 10.04 4.30 -2.20
N TYR A 94 9.93 5.61 -2.08
CA TYR A 94 10.96 6.50 -1.53
C TYR A 94 10.49 7.28 -0.29
N SER A 95 9.33 6.93 0.24
CA SER A 95 8.70 7.61 1.39
C SER A 95 8.46 6.64 2.55
N SER A 96 8.42 7.17 3.76
CA SER A 96 8.05 6.43 4.96
C SER A 96 6.64 5.87 4.89
N ALA A 97 6.43 4.72 5.54
CA ALA A 97 5.09 4.21 5.77
C ALA A 97 4.27 5.21 6.61
N PRO A 98 2.99 5.46 6.25
CA PRO A 98 2.14 6.30 7.08
C PRO A 98 1.92 5.63 8.44
N ARG A 99 2.18 6.33 9.53
CA ARG A 99 1.81 5.84 10.86
C ARG A 99 0.30 5.72 10.97
N ILE A 100 -0.16 4.51 11.22
CA ILE A 100 -1.56 4.15 11.32
C ILE A 100 -1.75 3.41 12.63
N GLU A 101 -2.63 3.96 13.47
CA GLU A 101 -3.00 3.38 14.75
C GLU A 101 -4.46 2.98 14.67
N ALA A 102 -4.74 1.77 15.12
CA ALA A 102 -6.09 1.32 15.39
C ALA A 102 -6.51 1.77 16.79
N PHE A 103 -7.81 1.87 17.03
CA PHE A 103 -8.39 2.29 18.28
C PHE A 103 -9.53 1.37 18.70
N PRO A 104 -9.88 1.32 20.02
CA PRO A 104 -10.95 0.47 20.51
C PRO A 104 -12.31 0.95 20.02
N ALA A 105 -13.24 0.01 19.86
CA ALA A 105 -14.63 0.30 19.59
C ALA A 105 -15.41 0.35 20.93
N ASN A 106 -15.49 1.54 21.53
CA ASN A 106 -16.02 1.72 22.90
C ASN A 106 -17.44 1.21 23.10
N TYR A 107 -18.28 1.17 22.06
CA TYR A 107 -19.64 0.64 22.18
C TYR A 107 -19.69 -0.89 22.37
N TYR A 108 -18.60 -1.62 22.11
CA TYR A 108 -18.52 -3.05 22.40
C TYR A 108 -18.40 -3.37 23.89
N ASN A 109 -17.93 -2.47 24.71
CA ASN A 109 -17.89 -2.65 26.17
C ASN A 109 -19.28 -2.79 26.79
N ILE A 110 -20.31 -2.21 26.14
CA ILE A 110 -21.71 -2.33 26.57
C ILE A 110 -22.27 -3.73 26.27
N ILE A 111 -21.85 -4.34 25.16
CA ILE A 111 -22.31 -5.68 24.75
C ILE A 111 -21.67 -6.78 25.61
N GLN A 112 -20.45 -6.60 26.09
CA GLN A 112 -19.79 -7.56 26.98
C GLN A 112 -20.47 -7.73 28.32
N GLN A 113 -21.17 -6.71 28.82
CA GLN A 113 -21.92 -6.77 30.07
C GLN A 113 -23.18 -7.62 29.97
N ASP A 114 -23.76 -7.75 28.76
CA ASP A 114 -25.00 -8.51 28.53
C ASP A 114 -24.78 -9.98 28.13
N MET A 115 -23.52 -10.36 27.83
CA MET A 115 -23.17 -11.74 27.47
C MET A 115 -22.47 -12.43 28.63
N ALA A 116 -23.19 -13.28 29.35
CA ALA A 116 -22.60 -14.23 30.31
C ALA A 116 -21.79 -15.28 29.55
N TYR A 117 -20.51 -15.00 29.32
CA TYR A 117 -19.56 -15.96 28.74
C TYR A 117 -19.00 -16.87 29.82
N ASP A 118 -18.85 -18.16 29.48
CA ASP A 118 -18.02 -19.06 30.28
C ASP A 118 -16.56 -18.56 30.17
N ASN A 119 -16.07 -17.96 31.26
CA ASN A 119 -14.78 -17.28 31.35
C ASN A 119 -13.58 -18.22 31.11
N SER A 120 -13.76 -19.53 31.19
CA SER A 120 -12.67 -20.48 31.08
C SER A 120 -12.10 -20.62 29.67
N ASP A 121 -12.97 -20.71 28.65
CA ASP A 121 -12.56 -20.83 27.24
C ASP A 121 -11.94 -19.51 26.71
N MET A 122 -12.46 -18.38 27.18
CA MET A 122 -11.96 -17.07 26.85
C MET A 122 -10.55 -16.83 27.43
N LEU A 123 -10.32 -17.22 28.68
CA LEU A 123 -9.04 -17.08 29.36
C LEU A 123 -7.93 -17.90 28.69
N TYR A 124 -8.28 -19.11 28.22
CA TYR A 124 -7.35 -20.00 27.53
C TYR A 124 -6.96 -19.45 26.14
N ALA A 125 -7.94 -18.97 25.36
CA ALA A 125 -7.71 -18.36 24.05
C ALA A 125 -6.89 -17.07 24.16
N GLU A 126 -7.18 -16.23 25.17
CA GLU A 126 -6.39 -15.02 25.45
C GLU A 126 -4.96 -15.33 25.82
N LYS A 127 -4.73 -16.35 26.63
CA LYS A 127 -3.38 -16.74 27.05
C LYS A 127 -2.56 -17.31 25.90
N ALA A 128 -3.15 -18.17 25.05
CA ALA A 128 -2.50 -18.73 23.88
C ALA A 128 -2.22 -17.66 22.80
N ALA A 129 -3.11 -16.70 22.65
CA ALA A 129 -2.95 -15.59 21.70
C ALA A 129 -1.98 -14.51 22.19
N LYS A 130 -1.73 -14.41 23.51
CA LYS A 130 -0.92 -13.34 24.12
C LYS A 130 0.49 -13.25 23.52
N ASP A 131 1.17 -14.38 23.37
CA ASP A 131 2.53 -14.42 22.83
C ASP A 131 2.56 -14.02 21.34
N ILE A 132 1.51 -14.39 20.59
CA ILE A 132 1.37 -14.00 19.20
C ILE A 132 1.12 -12.49 19.09
N HIS A 133 0.29 -11.92 19.96
CA HIS A 133 0.05 -10.48 20.00
C HIS A 133 1.32 -9.69 20.31
N ILE A 134 2.15 -10.15 21.25
CA ILE A 134 3.44 -9.53 21.55
C ILE A 134 4.34 -9.55 20.32
N LYS A 135 4.46 -10.68 19.61
CA LYS A 135 5.25 -10.77 18.39
C LYS A 135 4.72 -9.86 17.28
N LEU A 136 3.39 -9.75 17.13
CA LEU A 136 2.78 -8.84 16.16
C LEU A 136 3.04 -7.37 16.49
N ASP A 137 3.10 -6.99 17.77
CA ASP A 137 3.52 -5.65 18.17
C ASP A 137 4.99 -5.39 17.83
N GLU A 138 5.87 -6.35 18.12
CA GLU A 138 7.28 -6.24 17.74
C GLU A 138 7.45 -6.11 16.21
N ILE A 139 6.69 -6.87 15.42
CA ILE A 139 6.71 -6.75 13.95
C ILE A 139 6.21 -5.38 13.52
N THR A 140 5.15 -4.87 14.14
CA THR A 140 4.61 -3.54 13.83
C THR A 140 5.65 -2.45 14.11
N GLU A 141 6.30 -2.49 15.27
CA GLU A 141 7.38 -1.56 15.62
C GLU A 141 8.57 -1.69 14.67
N LYS A 142 8.99 -2.92 14.37
CA LYS A 142 10.04 -3.18 13.39
C LYS A 142 9.65 -2.67 12.00
N PHE A 143 8.39 -2.87 11.58
CA PHE A 143 7.92 -2.36 10.29
C PHE A 143 8.08 -0.84 10.21
N TYR A 144 7.62 -0.10 11.22
CA TYR A 144 7.77 1.36 11.25
C TYR A 144 9.22 1.83 11.40
N LYS A 145 10.05 1.07 12.10
CA LYS A 145 11.46 1.41 12.31
C LYS A 145 12.33 1.10 11.09
N TYR A 146 12.10 -0.03 10.43
CA TYR A 146 12.99 -0.56 9.40
C TYR A 146 12.44 -0.44 7.98
N SER A 147 11.14 -0.20 7.78
CA SER A 147 10.61 0.16 6.46
C SER A 147 11.34 1.36 5.87
N ASP A 148 11.95 2.15 6.74
CA ASP A 148 12.67 3.37 6.43
C ASP A 148 14.15 3.13 6.07
N ILE A 149 14.71 1.97 6.42
CA ILE A 149 16.15 1.71 6.35
C ILE A 149 16.47 0.62 5.32
N ASP A 150 15.66 -0.44 5.26
CA ASP A 150 15.91 -1.59 4.39
C ASP A 150 14.63 -2.00 3.63
N PRO A 151 14.62 -1.85 2.29
CA PRO A 151 13.46 -2.12 1.46
C PRO A 151 13.01 -3.59 1.46
N VAL A 152 13.92 -4.53 1.75
CA VAL A 152 13.62 -5.97 1.80
C VAL A 152 12.88 -6.32 3.09
N ILE A 153 13.24 -5.67 4.18
CA ILE A 153 12.70 -5.96 5.52
C ILE A 153 11.19 -5.75 5.58
N SER A 154 10.64 -4.72 4.96
CA SER A 154 9.19 -4.45 5.03
C SER A 154 8.35 -5.61 4.47
N ASN A 155 8.73 -6.20 3.34
CA ASN A 155 8.03 -7.34 2.76
C ASN A 155 8.26 -8.63 3.56
N LEU A 156 9.44 -8.81 4.16
CA LEU A 156 9.72 -9.94 5.04
C LEU A 156 8.88 -9.86 6.32
N LEU A 157 8.79 -8.68 6.93
CA LEU A 157 7.95 -8.45 8.11
C LEU A 157 6.46 -8.67 7.82
N LEU A 158 5.97 -8.25 6.65
CA LEU A 158 4.58 -8.55 6.25
C LEU A 158 4.34 -10.06 6.08
N LYS A 159 5.30 -10.81 5.52
CA LYS A 159 5.18 -12.28 5.41
C LYS A 159 5.20 -12.97 6.79
N GLU A 160 6.05 -12.50 7.70
CA GLU A 160 6.11 -13.00 9.07
C GLU A 160 4.79 -12.69 9.81
N ALA A 161 4.26 -11.47 9.64
CA ALA A 161 2.97 -11.07 10.19
C ALA A 161 1.83 -11.95 9.66
N ASP A 162 1.77 -12.19 8.35
CA ASP A 162 0.72 -13.02 7.73
C ASP A 162 0.71 -14.44 8.30
N LYS A 163 1.90 -15.03 8.52
CA LYS A 163 2.04 -16.34 9.17
C LYS A 163 1.52 -16.33 10.60
N LEU A 164 1.92 -15.37 11.43
CA LEU A 164 1.48 -15.26 12.83
C LEU A 164 -0.01 -14.95 12.93
N LEU A 165 -0.56 -14.15 12.02
CA LEU A 165 -2.00 -13.87 11.97
C LEU A 165 -2.81 -15.11 11.59
N THR A 166 -2.27 -15.97 10.73
CA THR A 166 -2.90 -17.27 10.41
C THR A 166 -2.92 -18.17 11.63
N GLU A 167 -1.81 -18.26 12.37
CA GLU A 167 -1.72 -18.99 13.63
C GLU A 167 -2.71 -18.44 14.68
N LEU A 168 -2.80 -17.12 14.81
CA LEU A 168 -3.77 -16.46 15.70
C LEU A 168 -5.21 -16.82 15.35
N MET A 169 -5.55 -16.85 14.05
CA MET A 169 -6.89 -17.21 13.58
C MET A 169 -7.29 -18.62 13.98
N GLU A 170 -6.38 -19.60 13.92
CA GLU A 170 -6.65 -20.97 14.34
C GLU A 170 -7.03 -21.05 15.83
N HIS A 171 -6.43 -20.21 16.67
CA HIS A 171 -6.79 -20.11 18.08
C HIS A 171 -8.13 -19.39 18.33
N GLU A 172 -8.46 -18.41 17.48
CA GLU A 172 -9.66 -17.58 17.65
C GLU A 172 -10.90 -18.15 16.94
N GLU A 173 -10.77 -19.03 15.97
CA GLU A 173 -11.88 -19.53 15.15
C GLU A 173 -12.99 -20.18 15.99
N ARG A 174 -12.63 -20.92 17.05
CA ARG A 174 -13.57 -21.53 18.00
C ARG A 174 -14.39 -20.49 18.76
N PHE A 175 -13.81 -19.31 19.01
CA PHE A 175 -14.45 -18.20 19.72
C PHE A 175 -15.32 -17.38 18.78
N LEU A 176 -14.83 -17.06 17.58
CA LEU A 176 -15.54 -16.26 16.58
C LEU A 176 -16.84 -16.91 16.08
N GLN A 177 -16.92 -18.24 16.07
CA GLN A 177 -18.14 -18.95 15.70
C GLN A 177 -19.30 -18.72 16.70
N LYS A 178 -19.00 -18.42 17.97
CA LYS A 178 -20.01 -18.14 19.00
C LYS A 178 -20.47 -16.69 19.03
N VAL A 179 -19.69 -15.76 18.47
CA VAL A 179 -20.02 -14.34 18.44
C VAL A 179 -20.59 -13.97 17.08
N SER A 180 -21.90 -13.69 17.02
CA SER A 180 -22.50 -13.15 15.80
C SER A 180 -21.89 -11.77 15.53
N ASN A 181 -21.02 -11.67 14.51
CA ASN A 181 -20.42 -10.42 14.10
C ASN A 181 -21.52 -9.49 13.55
N ARG A 182 -21.93 -8.51 14.33
CA ARG A 182 -22.99 -7.56 14.00
C ARG A 182 -22.48 -6.33 13.27
N SER A 183 -21.17 -6.15 13.18
CA SER A 183 -20.56 -4.96 12.59
C SER A 183 -19.54 -5.31 11.54
N MET A 184 -19.62 -4.63 10.41
CA MET A 184 -18.65 -4.71 9.33
C MET A 184 -18.33 -3.27 8.90
N VAL A 185 -17.05 -2.98 8.69
CA VAL A 185 -16.61 -1.71 8.10
C VAL A 185 -16.26 -1.97 6.66
N VAL A 186 -16.86 -1.21 5.75
CA VAL A 186 -16.57 -1.27 4.32
C VAL A 186 -16.25 0.13 3.82
N LYS A 187 -15.19 0.28 3.08
CA LYS A 187 -14.75 1.54 2.48
C LYS A 187 -14.28 1.31 1.06
N THR A 188 -14.77 2.13 0.15
CA THR A 188 -14.21 2.25 -1.20
C THR A 188 -13.07 3.23 -1.21
N VAL A 189 -11.99 2.92 -1.94
CA VAL A 189 -10.82 3.76 -2.10
C VAL A 189 -10.36 3.75 -3.55
N ASP A 190 -9.70 4.84 -3.95
CA ASP A 190 -9.16 4.96 -5.30
C ASP A 190 -7.85 4.19 -5.44
N VAL A 191 -7.69 3.55 -6.60
CA VAL A 191 -6.46 2.86 -6.98
C VAL A 191 -5.66 3.73 -7.93
N ASN A 192 -4.40 3.95 -7.62
CA ASN A 192 -3.44 4.58 -8.50
C ASN A 192 -2.08 3.91 -8.31
N SER A 193 -1.68 3.09 -9.26
CA SER A 193 -0.45 2.32 -9.18
C SER A 193 0.24 2.24 -10.54
N LEU A 194 1.44 1.70 -10.56
CA LEU A 194 2.28 1.56 -11.74
C LEU A 194 2.51 0.08 -12.04
N CYS A 195 2.16 -0.37 -13.24
CA CYS A 195 2.41 -1.75 -13.65
C CYS A 195 3.93 -1.98 -13.79
N SER A 196 4.46 -3.02 -13.11
CA SER A 196 5.89 -3.35 -13.15
C SER A 196 6.39 -3.82 -14.52
N HIS A 197 5.47 -4.31 -15.40
CA HIS A 197 5.87 -4.84 -16.70
C HIS A 197 6.27 -3.75 -17.70
N HIS A 198 5.52 -2.64 -17.74
CA HIS A 198 5.72 -1.60 -18.77
C HIS A 198 5.88 -0.20 -18.20
N PHE A 199 5.84 -0.04 -16.86
CA PHE A 199 5.89 1.26 -16.18
C PHE A 199 4.79 2.23 -16.66
N ILE A 200 3.61 1.67 -16.98
CA ILE A 200 2.40 2.40 -17.35
C ILE A 200 1.37 2.23 -16.22
N PRO A 201 0.63 3.29 -15.84
CA PRO A 201 -0.32 3.21 -14.73
C PRO A 201 -1.44 2.20 -14.92
N PHE A 202 -1.93 1.67 -13.78
CA PHE A 202 -3.25 1.08 -13.66
C PHE A 202 -4.01 1.80 -12.56
N VAL A 203 -5.27 2.11 -12.82
CA VAL A 203 -6.03 3.05 -11.99
C VAL A 203 -7.51 2.65 -11.90
N SER A 204 -8.18 3.10 -10.83
CA SER A 204 -9.63 3.25 -10.83
C SER A 204 -10.04 4.43 -11.71
N THR A 205 -11.24 4.35 -12.29
CA THR A 205 -11.83 5.40 -13.13
C THR A 205 -13.14 5.88 -12.51
N ASP A 206 -13.73 6.93 -13.08
CA ASP A 206 -15.04 7.46 -12.66
C ASP A 206 -16.21 6.51 -13.00
N GLU A 207 -15.96 5.41 -13.69
CA GLU A 207 -16.96 4.35 -13.90
C GLU A 207 -17.41 3.78 -12.55
N LYS A 208 -18.73 3.61 -12.41
CA LYS A 208 -19.39 3.31 -11.14
C LYS A 208 -18.78 2.20 -10.30
N ASP A 209 -18.16 1.20 -10.94
CA ASP A 209 -17.63 0.02 -10.25
C ASP A 209 -16.11 -0.11 -10.34
N SER A 210 -15.40 0.92 -10.83
CA SER A 210 -13.93 0.93 -10.91
C SER A 210 -13.32 1.48 -9.63
N ARG A 211 -13.04 0.59 -8.66
CA ARG A 211 -12.52 0.98 -7.33
C ARG A 211 -11.92 -0.20 -6.57
N ALA A 212 -11.23 0.09 -5.49
CA ALA A 212 -10.93 -0.91 -4.48
C ALA A 212 -11.94 -0.86 -3.34
N VAL A 213 -12.35 -2.03 -2.88
CA VAL A 213 -13.18 -2.26 -1.71
C VAL A 213 -12.30 -2.83 -0.61
N ILE A 214 -12.21 -2.14 0.51
CA ILE A 214 -11.56 -2.60 1.73
C ILE A 214 -12.65 -2.87 2.75
N ALA A 215 -12.73 -4.10 3.22
CA ALA A 215 -13.70 -4.50 4.24
C ALA A 215 -13.00 -5.23 5.38
N TYR A 216 -13.43 -4.97 6.60
CA TYR A 216 -12.97 -5.72 7.77
C TYR A 216 -14.07 -5.82 8.83
N VAL A 217 -13.99 -6.88 9.62
CA VAL A 217 -14.85 -7.07 10.79
C VAL A 217 -14.06 -6.71 12.04
N PRO A 218 -14.49 -5.69 12.81
CA PRO A 218 -13.82 -5.29 14.04
C PRO A 218 -13.79 -6.44 15.04
N ARG A 219 -12.64 -6.65 15.67
CA ARG A 219 -12.50 -7.65 16.73
C ARG A 219 -13.13 -7.12 18.02
N LEU A 220 -14.10 -7.86 18.58
CA LEU A 220 -14.74 -7.50 19.83
C LEU A 220 -13.74 -7.53 21.00
N GLY A 221 -13.82 -6.50 21.85
CA GLY A 221 -12.96 -6.38 23.03
C GLY A 221 -11.50 -6.03 22.75
N SER A 222 -11.11 -5.86 21.47
CA SER A 222 -9.76 -5.44 21.10
C SER A 222 -9.57 -3.93 21.27
N ASP A 223 -8.41 -3.54 21.78
CA ASP A 223 -7.92 -2.16 21.78
C ASP A 223 -7.60 -1.67 20.35
N LYS A 224 -7.50 -2.58 19.38
CA LYS A 224 -7.18 -2.33 17.96
C LYS A 224 -8.32 -2.80 17.04
N ALA A 225 -9.55 -2.34 17.31
CA ALA A 225 -10.74 -2.78 16.59
C ALA A 225 -11.05 -1.98 15.33
N LEU A 226 -10.75 -0.69 15.30
CA LEU A 226 -11.18 0.23 14.26
C LEU A 226 -10.01 1.04 13.68
N LEU A 227 -10.09 1.34 12.40
CA LEU A 227 -9.20 2.26 11.68
C LEU A 227 -9.94 3.54 11.28
N GLY A 228 -9.25 4.67 11.37
CA GLY A 228 -9.79 5.92 10.82
C GLY A 228 -10.03 5.80 9.31
N ILE A 229 -11.19 6.21 8.83
CA ILE A 229 -11.65 6.03 7.44
C ILE A 229 -10.64 6.57 6.40
N SER A 230 -10.05 7.74 6.68
CA SER A 230 -9.03 8.35 5.81
C SER A 230 -7.70 7.58 5.78
N LYS A 231 -7.45 6.71 6.76
CA LYS A 231 -6.23 5.92 6.84
C LYS A 231 -6.17 4.83 5.77
N LEU A 232 -7.34 4.29 5.39
CA LEU A 232 -7.43 3.25 4.36
C LEU A 232 -6.96 3.77 3.00
N GLN A 233 -7.32 5.00 2.61
CA GLN A 233 -6.78 5.63 1.40
C GLN A 233 -5.26 5.86 1.50
N ARG A 234 -4.76 6.28 2.67
CA ARG A 234 -3.30 6.48 2.85
C ARG A 234 -2.51 5.18 2.76
N ILE A 235 -3.08 4.07 3.22
CA ILE A 235 -2.48 2.72 3.03
C ILE A 235 -2.42 2.40 1.54
N MET A 236 -3.54 2.59 0.82
CA MET A 236 -3.61 2.40 -0.62
C MET A 236 -2.57 3.25 -1.35
N ASP A 237 -2.48 4.54 -1.04
CA ASP A 237 -1.53 5.47 -1.68
C ASP A 237 -0.07 5.07 -1.42
N TYR A 238 0.24 4.64 -0.19
CA TYR A 238 1.60 4.24 0.17
C TYR A 238 2.07 3.00 -0.59
N PHE A 239 1.26 1.93 -0.61
CA PHE A 239 1.60 0.72 -1.33
C PHE A 239 1.38 0.87 -2.85
N GLY A 240 0.34 1.58 -3.27
CA GLY A 240 -0.01 1.78 -4.67
C GLY A 240 1.04 2.55 -5.47
N ARG A 241 1.70 3.52 -4.85
CA ARG A 241 2.71 4.37 -5.51
C ARG A 241 4.07 3.67 -5.67
N ARG A 242 4.04 2.46 -6.25
CA ARG A 242 5.21 1.61 -6.53
C ARG A 242 4.95 0.81 -7.81
N PRO A 243 6.01 0.47 -8.58
CA PRO A 243 5.85 -0.47 -9.69
C PRO A 243 5.57 -1.88 -9.13
N GLN A 244 4.42 -2.46 -9.45
CA GLN A 244 4.05 -3.79 -8.96
C GLN A 244 2.93 -4.44 -9.76
N LEU A 245 2.57 -5.65 -9.38
CA LEU A 245 1.38 -6.35 -9.87
C LEU A 245 0.17 -5.99 -9.01
N GLN A 246 -1.01 -6.02 -9.60
CA GLN A 246 -2.26 -5.75 -8.89
C GLN A 246 -2.48 -6.73 -7.72
N GLU A 247 -2.16 -7.99 -7.92
CA GLU A 247 -2.27 -9.06 -6.91
C GLU A 247 -1.31 -8.82 -5.73
N THR A 248 -0.08 -8.40 -6.02
CA THR A 248 0.90 -8.05 -4.98
C THR A 248 0.40 -6.87 -4.14
N LEU A 249 -0.21 -5.87 -4.78
CA LEU A 249 -0.79 -4.72 -4.10
C LEU A 249 -1.95 -5.13 -3.17
N ASN A 250 -2.87 -5.98 -3.65
CA ASN A 250 -3.95 -6.51 -2.85
C ASN A 250 -3.43 -7.20 -1.59
N TRP A 251 -2.47 -8.11 -1.75
CA TRP A 251 -1.86 -8.85 -0.65
C TRP A 251 -1.18 -7.93 0.37
N GLN A 252 -0.38 -6.96 -0.09
CA GLN A 252 0.31 -6.03 0.80
C GLN A 252 -0.67 -5.22 1.65
N ILE A 253 -1.73 -4.68 1.02
CA ILE A 253 -2.74 -3.87 1.72
C ILE A 253 -3.52 -4.73 2.71
N LYS A 254 -4.00 -5.92 2.29
CA LYS A 254 -4.72 -6.85 3.17
C LYS A 254 -3.87 -7.21 4.40
N THR A 255 -2.63 -7.63 4.17
CA THR A 255 -1.73 -8.07 5.23
C THR A 255 -1.36 -6.92 6.18
N PHE A 256 -1.10 -5.72 5.66
CA PHE A 256 -0.80 -4.56 6.50
C PHE A 256 -2.00 -4.15 7.37
N ILE A 257 -3.23 -4.15 6.82
CA ILE A 257 -4.45 -3.88 7.59
C ILE A 257 -4.66 -4.95 8.66
N SER A 258 -4.47 -6.22 8.30
CA SER A 258 -4.56 -7.35 9.24
C SER A 258 -3.57 -7.22 10.39
N LEU A 259 -2.33 -6.79 10.09
CA LEU A 259 -1.29 -6.54 11.10
C LEU A 259 -1.70 -5.43 12.09
N ILE A 260 -2.18 -4.31 11.57
CA ILE A 260 -2.58 -3.16 12.43
C ILE A 260 -3.81 -3.50 13.29
N LEU A 261 -4.79 -4.23 12.75
CA LEU A 261 -5.98 -4.67 13.46
C LEU A 261 -5.74 -5.92 14.32
N ARG A 262 -4.62 -6.59 14.16
CA ARG A 262 -4.34 -7.92 14.74
C ARG A 262 -5.47 -8.91 14.46
N SER A 263 -5.98 -8.89 13.24
CA SER A 263 -7.13 -9.72 12.84
C SER A 263 -7.02 -10.13 11.37
N GLN A 264 -7.36 -11.39 11.10
CA GLN A 264 -7.47 -11.93 9.74
C GLN A 264 -8.81 -11.64 9.06
N ASN A 265 -9.78 -11.03 9.77
CA ASN A 265 -11.09 -10.74 9.19
C ASN A 265 -11.04 -9.51 8.28
N VAL A 266 -10.28 -9.61 7.20
CA VAL A 266 -10.00 -8.52 6.25
C VAL A 266 -10.17 -9.02 4.82
N MET A 267 -10.78 -8.18 3.98
CA MET A 267 -10.89 -8.35 2.54
C MET A 267 -10.42 -7.07 1.84
N VAL A 268 -9.63 -7.24 0.78
CA VAL A 268 -9.29 -6.19 -0.18
C VAL A 268 -9.63 -6.70 -1.57
N SER A 269 -10.52 -6.01 -2.28
CA SER A 269 -10.99 -6.41 -3.59
C SER A 269 -10.94 -5.24 -4.56
N PHE A 270 -10.22 -5.39 -5.65
CA PHE A 270 -10.12 -4.43 -6.74
C PHE A 270 -11.12 -4.81 -7.83
N HIS A 271 -11.91 -3.85 -8.25
CA HIS A 271 -12.98 -4.05 -9.25
C HIS A 271 -12.73 -3.14 -10.44
N ASN A 272 -12.82 -3.73 -11.63
CA ASN A 272 -12.81 -3.04 -12.92
C ASN A 272 -11.65 -2.04 -13.07
N ILE A 273 -10.47 -2.42 -12.61
CA ILE A 273 -9.28 -1.57 -12.69
C ILE A 273 -8.78 -1.54 -14.14
N VAL A 274 -8.52 -0.33 -14.62
CA VAL A 274 -8.03 -0.08 -15.98
C VAL A 274 -6.52 -0.17 -16.02
N HIS A 275 -5.98 -1.09 -16.80
CA HIS A 275 -4.57 -1.22 -17.09
C HIS A 275 -4.24 -0.51 -18.40
N TYR A 276 -3.67 0.70 -18.33
CA TYR A 276 -3.33 1.43 -19.57
C TYR A 276 -2.25 0.75 -20.41
N CYS A 277 -1.43 -0.11 -19.82
CA CYS A 277 -0.48 -0.93 -20.59
C CYS A 277 -1.15 -1.92 -21.53
N GLU A 278 -2.38 -2.35 -21.26
CA GLU A 278 -3.20 -3.21 -22.13
C GLU A 278 -3.97 -2.39 -23.17
N LYS A 279 -4.45 -1.19 -22.78
CA LYS A 279 -5.24 -0.32 -23.68
C LYS A 279 -4.41 0.36 -24.76
N THR A 280 -3.15 0.71 -24.49
CA THR A 280 -2.36 1.60 -25.33
C THR A 280 -1.29 0.89 -26.15
N ARG A 281 -1.11 -0.39 -25.98
CA ARG A 281 -0.11 -1.21 -26.66
C ARG A 281 -0.45 -2.71 -26.62
N GLY A 282 0.23 -3.48 -27.46
CA GLY A 282 0.08 -4.95 -27.48
C GLY A 282 -1.29 -5.38 -27.96
N VAL A 283 -2.14 -5.84 -27.04
CA VAL A 283 -3.50 -6.32 -27.37
C VAL A 283 -4.45 -5.18 -27.72
N GLU A 284 -4.21 -3.98 -27.22
CA GLU A 284 -5.02 -2.77 -27.43
C GLU A 284 -6.51 -2.98 -27.05
N SER A 285 -6.74 -3.66 -25.92
CA SER A 285 -8.08 -3.93 -25.40
C SER A 285 -8.72 -2.68 -24.81
N HIS A 286 -9.56 -2.01 -25.57
CA HIS A 286 -10.18 -0.74 -25.14
C HIS A 286 -11.18 -0.90 -24.00
N CYS A 287 -11.86 -2.02 -23.89
CA CYS A 287 -12.86 -2.30 -22.85
C CYS A 287 -12.35 -3.20 -21.72
N GLY A 288 -11.09 -3.69 -21.80
CA GLY A 288 -10.52 -4.60 -20.82
C GLY A 288 -10.37 -3.93 -19.45
N THR A 289 -10.85 -4.61 -18.41
CA THR A 289 -10.63 -4.26 -17.00
C THR A 289 -10.22 -5.49 -16.23
N THR A 290 -9.47 -5.31 -15.12
CA THR A 290 -9.03 -6.43 -14.30
C THR A 290 -9.58 -6.30 -12.89
N SER A 291 -10.11 -7.40 -12.36
CA SER A 291 -10.54 -7.50 -10.96
C SER A 291 -9.73 -8.56 -10.25
N SER A 292 -9.36 -8.30 -9.00
CA SER A 292 -8.62 -9.24 -8.15
C SER A 292 -9.01 -9.05 -6.68
N SER A 293 -8.91 -10.11 -5.88
CA SER A 293 -9.32 -10.07 -4.48
C SER A 293 -8.38 -10.88 -3.61
N GLU A 294 -8.05 -10.32 -2.43
CA GLU A 294 -7.40 -11.01 -1.33
C GLU A 294 -8.28 -10.93 -0.09
N TYR A 295 -8.52 -12.05 0.54
CA TYR A 295 -9.37 -12.12 1.72
C TYR A 295 -8.93 -13.23 2.68
N SER A 296 -9.32 -13.09 3.94
CA SER A 296 -9.00 -14.06 4.99
C SER A 296 -10.05 -14.04 6.10
N GLY A 297 -9.96 -14.99 7.03
CA GLY A 297 -10.85 -15.11 8.15
C GLY A 297 -12.31 -15.33 7.73
N LEU A 298 -13.23 -14.54 8.26
CA LEU A 298 -14.66 -14.63 7.97
C LEU A 298 -14.98 -14.45 6.47
N TYR A 299 -14.17 -13.70 5.75
CA TYR A 299 -14.37 -13.48 4.32
C TYR A 299 -14.05 -14.71 3.45
N ASN A 300 -13.52 -15.81 4.02
CA ASN A 300 -13.48 -17.10 3.34
C ASN A 300 -14.90 -17.64 3.06
N LYS A 301 -15.88 -17.22 3.86
CA LYS A 301 -17.29 -17.54 3.64
C LYS A 301 -17.92 -16.55 2.64
N GLN A 302 -18.66 -17.07 1.67
CA GLN A 302 -19.29 -16.26 0.62
C GLN A 302 -20.26 -15.23 1.17
N GLU A 303 -21.03 -15.58 2.19
CA GLU A 303 -22.02 -14.72 2.83
C GLU A 303 -21.45 -13.37 3.33
N TYR A 304 -20.21 -13.39 3.87
CA TYR A 304 -19.55 -12.16 4.34
C TYR A 304 -19.06 -11.29 3.17
N ARG A 305 -18.62 -11.90 2.07
CA ARG A 305 -18.24 -11.15 0.86
C ARG A 305 -19.47 -10.50 0.24
N ASP A 306 -20.56 -11.24 0.12
CA ASP A 306 -21.83 -10.73 -0.44
C ASP A 306 -22.39 -9.58 0.41
N LEU A 307 -22.32 -9.71 1.75
CA LEU A 307 -22.70 -8.64 2.67
C LEU A 307 -21.83 -7.41 2.46
N ALA A 308 -20.51 -7.55 2.36
CA ALA A 308 -19.60 -6.42 2.14
C ALA A 308 -19.95 -5.68 0.84
N PHE A 309 -20.18 -6.40 -0.25
CA PHE A 309 -20.54 -5.80 -1.53
C PHE A 309 -21.96 -5.19 -1.52
N SER A 310 -22.87 -5.70 -0.71
CA SER A 310 -24.21 -5.10 -0.57
C SER A 310 -24.20 -3.72 0.09
N LEU A 311 -23.20 -3.43 0.93
CA LEU A 311 -23.05 -2.17 1.65
C LEU A 311 -22.49 -1.00 0.79
N ILE A 312 -22.06 -1.29 -0.43
CA ILE A 312 -21.46 -0.28 -1.33
C ILE A 312 -22.26 -0.06 -2.62
N LYS A 313 -23.43 -0.69 -2.72
CA LYS A 313 -24.36 -0.54 -3.87
C LYS A 313 -25.06 0.82 -3.90
#